data_93ae2b423c5a8f548e16d7a8f59649dc
#
_entry.id   93ae2b423c5a8f548e16d7a8f59649dc
#
_cell.length_a   1.000
_cell.length_b   1.000
_cell.length_c   1.000
_cell.angle_alpha   90.00
_cell.angle_beta   90.00
_cell.angle_gamma   90.00
#
_symmetry.space_group_name_H-M   'P 1'
#
loop_
_entity.id
_entity.type
_entity.pdbx_description
1 polymer ?
#
loop_
_entity_poly.entity_id
_entity_poly.type
_entity_poly.pdbx_seq_one_letter_code
_entity_poly.pdbx_strand_id
1 'polypeptide(L)'
;MKAWLAYWGLRVGVGLVGLLPHSAAIWLGSFAGRVWYSVDSRRRRMARRHMERVLGSETDVARAAESVMKSYGRYFAEALWVRAPRIPGILEKTSVETLDRVVAARDEGNGMVFSVPHVGNWEVAAPVALKVGIPIVAVAEDLPNKRITNWFTSMRNDFGIEIVLATGRIEVMRQLEAAIADNKAVALLADRDLNGKGVEVEFFGENTTLPAGPAALAVKTGAPLFPVAVYFDGDGH
;
A
#
# COMPACT_ATOMS: atom_id res chain seq x y z
N MET A 1 -18.33 -21.07 -9.40
CA MET A 1 -18.57 -20.19 -10.58
C MET A 1 -18.19 -18.73 -10.34
N LYS A 2 -18.75 -18.03 -9.33
CA LYS A 2 -18.43 -16.60 -9.05
C LYS A 2 -16.93 -16.31 -8.84
N ALA A 3 -16.24 -17.12 -8.05
CA ALA A 3 -14.80 -16.94 -7.77
C ALA A 3 -13.92 -17.13 -9.03
N TRP A 4 -14.31 -18.03 -9.93
CA TRP A 4 -13.63 -18.24 -11.20
C TRP A 4 -13.82 -17.06 -12.15
N LEU A 5 -15.05 -16.55 -12.27
CA LEU A 5 -15.35 -15.36 -13.07
C LEU A 5 -14.61 -14.12 -12.55
N ALA A 6 -14.57 -13.91 -11.23
CA ALA A 6 -13.83 -12.82 -10.63
C ALA A 6 -12.32 -12.87 -10.94
N TYR A 7 -11.71 -14.06 -10.88
CA TYR A 7 -10.31 -14.24 -11.24
C TYR A 7 -10.03 -13.93 -12.70
N TRP A 8 -10.85 -14.46 -13.63
CA TRP A 8 -10.64 -14.22 -15.05
C TRP A 8 -10.96 -12.77 -15.43
N GLY A 9 -11.97 -12.14 -14.80
CA GLY A 9 -12.26 -10.72 -14.97
C GLY A 9 -11.04 -9.87 -14.56
N LEU A 10 -10.40 -10.18 -13.40
CA LEU A 10 -9.16 -9.56 -12.99
C LEU A 10 -8.05 -9.75 -14.03
N ARG A 11 -7.82 -10.97 -14.52
CA ARG A 11 -6.78 -11.29 -15.50
C ARG A 11 -6.95 -10.54 -16.82
N VAL A 12 -8.19 -10.46 -17.31
CA VAL A 12 -8.53 -9.68 -18.52
C VAL A 12 -8.29 -8.19 -18.27
N GLY A 13 -8.78 -7.65 -17.15
CA GLY A 13 -8.54 -6.26 -16.77
C GLY A 13 -7.05 -5.91 -16.69
N VAL A 14 -6.28 -6.77 -16.04
CA VAL A 14 -4.80 -6.68 -15.96
C VAL A 14 -4.17 -6.69 -17.36
N GLY A 15 -4.62 -7.57 -18.25
CA GLY A 15 -4.15 -7.63 -19.64
C GLY A 15 -4.45 -6.35 -20.41
N LEU A 16 -5.69 -5.88 -20.34
CA LEU A 16 -6.12 -4.66 -21.04
C LEU A 16 -5.40 -3.40 -20.52
N VAL A 17 -5.37 -3.20 -19.21
CA VAL A 17 -4.65 -2.07 -18.60
C VAL A 17 -3.15 -2.15 -18.89
N GLY A 18 -2.60 -3.36 -18.91
CA GLY A 18 -1.20 -3.61 -19.25
C GLY A 18 -0.80 -3.24 -20.68
N LEU A 19 -1.73 -3.13 -21.61
CA LEU A 19 -1.46 -2.69 -23.00
C LEU A 19 -1.42 -1.16 -23.13
N LEU A 20 -1.93 -0.43 -22.15
CA LEU A 20 -2.03 1.03 -22.22
C LEU A 20 -0.66 1.69 -21.95
N PRO A 21 -0.38 2.85 -22.56
CA PRO A 21 0.64 3.76 -22.06
C PRO A 21 0.35 4.16 -20.60
N HIS A 22 1.38 4.46 -19.80
CA HIS A 22 1.21 4.79 -18.37
C HIS A 22 0.23 5.95 -18.14
N SER A 23 0.38 7.03 -18.89
CA SER A 23 -0.53 8.19 -18.82
C SER A 23 -1.99 7.83 -19.10
N ALA A 24 -2.25 6.96 -20.07
CA ALA A 24 -3.59 6.50 -20.38
C ALA A 24 -4.18 5.61 -19.26
N ALA A 25 -3.36 4.75 -18.64
CA ALA A 25 -3.78 3.97 -17.48
C ALA A 25 -4.15 4.86 -16.29
N ILE A 26 -3.33 5.88 -15.98
CA ILE A 26 -3.59 6.88 -14.94
C ILE A 26 -4.90 7.63 -15.22
N TRP A 27 -5.06 8.14 -16.45
CA TRP A 27 -6.25 8.88 -16.83
C TRP A 27 -7.51 8.01 -16.69
N LEU A 28 -7.48 6.78 -17.22
CA LEU A 28 -8.60 5.83 -17.11
C LEU A 28 -8.94 5.50 -15.66
N GLY A 29 -7.92 5.26 -14.83
CA GLY A 29 -8.10 5.00 -13.40
C GLY A 29 -8.72 6.19 -12.67
N SER A 30 -8.21 7.39 -12.90
CA SER A 30 -8.74 8.62 -12.32
C SER A 30 -10.17 8.89 -12.77
N PHE A 31 -10.48 8.66 -14.05
CA PHE A 31 -11.84 8.77 -14.59
C PHE A 31 -12.79 7.75 -13.94
N ALA A 32 -12.36 6.49 -13.82
CA ALA A 32 -13.14 5.45 -13.14
C ALA A 32 -13.39 5.81 -11.67
N GLY A 33 -12.42 6.38 -10.97
CA GLY A 33 -12.58 6.90 -9.61
C GLY A 33 -13.62 8.02 -9.51
N ARG A 34 -13.63 8.94 -10.48
CA ARG A 34 -14.65 10.00 -10.58
C ARG A 34 -16.05 9.43 -10.82
N VAL A 35 -16.19 8.49 -11.75
CA VAL A 35 -17.47 7.81 -11.99
C VAL A 35 -17.91 7.09 -10.72
N TRP A 36 -17.01 6.40 -10.03
CA TRP A 36 -17.33 5.72 -8.79
C TRP A 36 -17.83 6.70 -7.70
N TYR A 37 -17.17 7.86 -7.54
CA TYR A 37 -17.65 8.92 -6.66
C TYR A 37 -19.09 9.35 -7.00
N SER A 38 -19.43 9.42 -8.28
CA SER A 38 -20.75 9.86 -8.74
C SER A 38 -21.83 8.81 -8.47
N VAL A 39 -21.55 7.53 -8.69
CA VAL A 39 -22.55 6.45 -8.60
C VAL A 39 -22.67 5.80 -7.22
N ASP A 40 -21.59 5.70 -6.44
CA ASP A 40 -21.60 5.10 -5.12
C ASP A 40 -21.86 6.14 -4.02
N SER A 41 -23.11 6.35 -3.69
CA SER A 41 -23.52 7.30 -2.66
C SER A 41 -22.96 7.00 -1.27
N ARG A 42 -22.73 5.73 -0.93
CA ARG A 42 -22.18 5.31 0.37
C ARG A 42 -20.72 5.72 0.48
N ARG A 43 -19.90 5.40 -0.51
CA ARG A 43 -18.47 5.77 -0.53
C ARG A 43 -18.29 7.29 -0.63
N ARG A 44 -19.11 7.95 -1.44
CA ARG A 44 -19.11 9.44 -1.52
C ARG A 44 -19.37 10.08 -0.15
N ARG A 45 -20.39 9.62 0.60
CA ARG A 45 -20.67 10.15 1.95
C ARG A 45 -19.52 9.89 2.90
N MET A 46 -18.92 8.70 2.85
CA MET A 46 -17.77 8.37 3.69
C MET A 46 -16.57 9.26 3.36
N ALA A 47 -16.20 9.41 2.09
CA ALA A 47 -15.10 10.26 1.66
C ALA A 47 -15.31 11.73 2.07
N ARG A 48 -16.53 12.26 1.90
CA ARG A 48 -16.85 13.63 2.35
C ARG A 48 -16.70 13.79 3.86
N ARG A 49 -17.24 12.86 4.65
CA ARG A 49 -17.12 12.89 6.12
C ARG A 49 -15.66 12.87 6.57
N HIS A 50 -14.79 12.10 5.89
CA HIS A 50 -13.37 12.08 6.21
C HIS A 50 -12.70 13.41 5.84
N MET A 51 -13.06 13.99 4.68
CA MET A 51 -12.49 15.27 4.26
C MET A 51 -12.97 16.44 5.13
N GLU A 52 -14.23 16.44 5.58
CA GLU A 52 -14.74 17.42 6.57
C GLU A 52 -13.91 17.40 7.86
N ARG A 53 -13.56 16.19 8.34
CA ARG A 53 -12.75 16.03 9.56
C ARG A 53 -11.33 16.55 9.38
N VAL A 54 -10.69 16.24 8.24
CA VAL A 54 -9.29 16.59 7.99
C VAL A 54 -9.11 18.08 7.65
N LEU A 55 -10.03 18.64 6.86
CA LEU A 55 -9.87 19.96 6.25
C LEU A 55 -10.72 21.04 6.94
N GLY A 56 -11.66 20.66 7.80
CA GLY A 56 -12.66 21.57 8.35
C GLY A 56 -13.75 21.96 7.35
N SER A 57 -14.72 22.77 7.81
CA SER A 57 -15.91 23.14 7.03
C SER A 57 -15.67 24.25 6.00
N GLU A 58 -14.53 24.95 6.07
CA GLU A 58 -14.22 26.11 5.20
C GLU A 58 -13.66 25.71 3.83
N THR A 59 -13.31 24.45 3.64
CA THR A 59 -12.73 23.93 2.40
C THR A 59 -13.82 23.29 1.52
N ASP A 60 -13.61 23.28 0.20
CA ASP A 60 -14.47 22.53 -0.73
C ASP A 60 -14.34 21.02 -0.53
N VAL A 61 -15.02 20.53 0.50
CA VAL A 61 -15.05 19.12 0.92
C VAL A 61 -15.51 18.20 -0.21
N ALA A 62 -16.44 18.66 -1.05
CA ALA A 62 -16.94 17.83 -2.15
C ALA A 62 -15.83 17.57 -3.19
N ARG A 63 -15.08 18.61 -3.53
CA ARG A 63 -13.95 18.54 -4.46
C ARG A 63 -12.81 17.70 -3.89
N ALA A 64 -12.49 17.88 -2.61
CA ALA A 64 -11.48 17.07 -1.93
C ALA A 64 -11.86 15.58 -1.90
N ALA A 65 -13.10 15.26 -1.56
CA ALA A 65 -13.60 13.88 -1.57
C ALA A 65 -13.62 13.23 -2.97
N GLU A 66 -13.95 14.02 -4.01
CA GLU A 66 -13.83 13.54 -5.41
C GLU A 66 -12.36 13.25 -5.75
N SER A 67 -11.42 14.13 -5.34
CA SER A 67 -9.99 13.94 -5.58
C SER A 67 -9.45 12.68 -4.90
N VAL A 68 -9.88 12.37 -3.68
CA VAL A 68 -9.55 11.11 -3.00
C VAL A 68 -10.00 9.91 -3.82
N MET A 69 -11.22 9.91 -4.35
CA MET A 69 -11.73 8.79 -5.16
C MET A 69 -11.01 8.67 -6.51
N LYS A 70 -10.62 9.80 -7.12
CA LYS A 70 -9.77 9.81 -8.33
C LYS A 70 -8.39 9.19 -8.06
N SER A 71 -7.74 9.59 -6.96
CA SER A 71 -6.46 9.01 -6.53
C SER A 71 -6.57 7.51 -6.26
N TYR A 72 -7.66 7.07 -5.65
CA TYR A 72 -7.92 5.66 -5.41
C TYR A 72 -8.10 4.87 -6.71
N GLY A 73 -8.83 5.43 -7.68
CA GLY A 73 -8.95 4.86 -9.02
C GLY A 73 -7.61 4.80 -9.77
N ARG A 74 -6.79 5.88 -9.67
CA ARG A 74 -5.42 5.90 -10.19
C ARG A 74 -4.56 4.78 -9.58
N TYR A 75 -4.56 4.65 -8.25
CA TYR A 75 -3.84 3.57 -7.57
C TYR A 75 -4.18 2.19 -8.14
N PHE A 76 -5.48 1.86 -8.28
CA PHE A 76 -5.87 0.56 -8.84
C PHE A 76 -5.38 0.37 -10.27
N ALA A 77 -5.50 1.38 -11.12
CA ALA A 77 -5.03 1.29 -12.50
C ALA A 77 -3.51 1.08 -12.56
N GLU A 78 -2.75 1.83 -11.75
CA GLU A 78 -1.29 1.67 -11.66
C GLU A 78 -0.88 0.31 -11.09
N ALA A 79 -1.52 -0.15 -10.00
CA ALA A 79 -1.25 -1.47 -9.43
C ALA A 79 -1.50 -2.61 -10.42
N LEU A 80 -2.51 -2.46 -11.29
CA LEU A 80 -2.77 -3.41 -12.38
C LEU A 80 -1.81 -3.22 -13.58
N TRP A 81 -1.24 -2.03 -13.75
CA TRP A 81 -0.33 -1.69 -14.85
C TRP A 81 1.11 -2.06 -14.56
N VAL A 82 1.56 -1.94 -13.30
CA VAL A 82 2.94 -2.24 -12.88
C VAL A 82 3.29 -3.70 -13.13
N ARG A 83 4.44 -3.94 -13.72
CA ARG A 83 5.05 -5.26 -14.00
C ARG A 83 6.55 -5.18 -13.78
N ALA A 84 7.19 -6.30 -13.45
CA ALA A 84 8.64 -6.35 -13.21
C ALA A 84 9.47 -5.65 -14.30
N PRO A 85 9.24 -5.83 -15.61
CA PRO A 85 10.00 -5.13 -16.65
C PRO A 85 9.84 -3.60 -16.66
N ARG A 86 8.82 -3.06 -15.98
CA ARG A 86 8.54 -1.61 -15.91
C ARG A 86 9.14 -0.94 -14.69
N ILE A 87 9.57 -1.71 -13.71
CA ILE A 87 10.13 -1.20 -12.46
C ILE A 87 11.30 -0.22 -12.70
N PRO A 88 12.29 -0.50 -13.56
CA PRO A 88 13.38 0.46 -13.79
C PRO A 88 12.88 1.85 -14.20
N GLY A 89 11.97 1.93 -15.16
CA GLY A 89 11.41 3.23 -15.61
C GLY A 89 10.52 3.92 -14.57
N ILE A 90 9.93 3.17 -13.64
CA ILE A 90 9.20 3.75 -12.50
C ILE A 90 10.20 4.34 -11.50
N LEU A 91 11.27 3.61 -11.19
CA LEU A 91 12.30 4.06 -10.24
C LEU A 91 13.04 5.32 -10.73
N GLU A 92 13.21 5.50 -12.04
CA GLU A 92 13.77 6.73 -12.62
C GLU A 92 12.92 7.97 -12.34
N LYS A 93 11.60 7.78 -12.18
CA LYS A 93 10.62 8.83 -11.91
C LYS A 93 10.25 8.96 -10.45
N THR A 94 10.87 8.17 -9.58
CA THR A 94 10.59 8.16 -8.14
C THR A 94 11.71 8.90 -7.42
N SER A 95 11.37 9.97 -6.72
CA SER A 95 12.24 10.64 -5.76
C SER A 95 12.02 10.07 -4.36
N VAL A 96 13.07 9.98 -3.56
CA VAL A 96 13.01 9.47 -2.20
C VAL A 96 13.71 10.45 -1.27
N GLU A 97 12.97 10.95 -0.30
CA GLU A 97 13.53 11.75 0.79
C GLU A 97 14.10 10.82 1.88
N THR A 98 15.14 11.24 2.55
CA THR A 98 15.74 10.55 3.72
C THR A 98 16.16 9.08 3.47
N LEU A 99 16.45 8.69 2.23
CA LEU A 99 16.90 7.34 1.90
C LEU A 99 18.22 6.96 2.62
N ASP A 100 19.09 7.93 2.86
CA ASP A 100 20.33 7.81 3.58
C ASP A 100 20.16 7.23 5.00
N ARG A 101 19.10 7.61 5.71
CA ARG A 101 18.77 7.07 7.03
C ARG A 101 18.42 5.59 6.98
N VAL A 102 17.68 5.18 5.98
CA VAL A 102 17.27 3.79 5.78
C VAL A 102 18.47 2.94 5.36
N VAL A 103 19.35 3.50 4.52
CA VAL A 103 20.62 2.86 4.13
C VAL A 103 21.54 2.69 5.35
N ALA A 104 21.68 3.71 6.20
CA ALA A 104 22.48 3.61 7.43
C ALA A 104 21.96 2.50 8.35
N ALA A 105 20.65 2.41 8.57
CA ALA A 105 20.03 1.35 9.38
C ALA A 105 20.23 -0.06 8.77
N ARG A 106 20.22 -0.20 7.45
CA ARG A 106 20.58 -1.46 6.78
C ARG A 106 22.01 -1.87 7.11
N ASP A 107 22.94 -0.91 7.08
CA ASP A 107 24.37 -1.17 7.29
C ASP A 107 24.69 -1.52 8.76
N GLU A 108 23.82 -1.13 9.70
CA GLU A 108 23.87 -1.58 11.09
C GLU A 108 23.52 -3.07 11.28
N GLY A 109 22.84 -3.67 10.33
CA GLY A 109 22.56 -5.12 10.30
C GLY A 109 21.47 -5.60 11.26
N ASN A 110 20.63 -4.71 11.78
CA ASN A 110 19.60 -5.03 12.79
C ASN A 110 18.18 -5.26 12.18
N GLY A 111 18.08 -5.32 10.85
CA GLY A 111 16.79 -5.29 10.18
C GLY A 111 16.04 -3.98 10.42
N MET A 112 14.82 -3.87 9.95
CA MET A 112 14.00 -2.67 10.17
C MET A 112 12.50 -2.95 10.00
N VAL A 113 11.67 -2.06 10.54
CA VAL A 113 10.21 -2.11 10.38
C VAL A 113 9.77 -0.87 9.62
N PHE A 114 9.01 -1.06 8.54
CA PHE A 114 8.33 0.00 7.83
C PHE A 114 6.85 0.03 8.21
N SER A 115 6.39 1.16 8.74
CA SER A 115 4.97 1.45 8.95
C SER A 115 4.44 2.22 7.75
N VAL A 116 3.60 1.60 6.95
CA VAL A 116 3.17 2.13 5.65
C VAL A 116 1.66 2.42 5.68
N PRO A 117 1.18 3.62 5.35
CA PRO A 117 -0.24 3.89 5.13
C PRO A 117 -0.66 3.54 3.69
N HIS A 118 -1.96 3.33 3.46
CA HIS A 118 -2.54 3.18 2.12
C HIS A 118 -2.63 4.54 1.40
N VAL A 119 -1.47 5.17 1.15
CA VAL A 119 -1.36 6.48 0.49
C VAL A 119 -0.52 6.33 -0.78
N GLY A 120 -0.95 6.98 -1.86
CA GLY A 120 -0.30 6.88 -3.16
C GLY A 120 -0.28 5.46 -3.72
N ASN A 121 0.83 5.09 -4.32
CA ASN A 121 1.06 3.72 -4.81
C ASN A 121 2.18 3.04 -4.00
N TRP A 122 1.85 2.51 -2.84
CA TRP A 122 2.82 1.82 -1.94
C TRP A 122 3.45 0.56 -2.55
N GLU A 123 2.90 0.00 -3.64
CA GLU A 123 3.50 -1.16 -4.33
C GLU A 123 4.87 -0.81 -4.94
N VAL A 124 5.16 0.47 -5.18
CA VAL A 124 6.46 0.93 -5.72
C VAL A 124 7.49 1.21 -4.62
N ALA A 125 7.11 1.29 -3.36
CA ALA A 125 8.04 1.54 -2.25
C ALA A 125 9.06 0.40 -2.09
N ALA A 126 8.62 -0.86 -2.24
CA ALA A 126 9.49 -2.01 -2.10
C ALA A 126 10.57 -2.11 -3.18
N PRO A 127 10.28 -1.93 -4.50
CA PRO A 127 11.32 -1.80 -5.52
C PRO A 127 12.38 -0.74 -5.23
N VAL A 128 11.99 0.39 -4.62
CA VAL A 128 12.95 1.43 -4.18
C VAL A 128 13.92 0.87 -3.14
N ALA A 129 13.42 0.21 -2.10
CA ALA A 129 14.23 -0.39 -1.05
C ALA A 129 15.16 -1.48 -1.61
N LEU A 130 14.66 -2.32 -2.51
CA LEU A 130 15.45 -3.37 -3.17
C LEU A 130 16.60 -2.80 -4.01
N LYS A 131 16.40 -1.66 -4.69
CA LYS A 131 17.44 -0.97 -5.46
C LYS A 131 18.65 -0.59 -4.59
N VAL A 132 18.42 -0.32 -3.31
CA VAL A 132 19.48 -0.01 -2.33
C VAL A 132 19.88 -1.21 -1.47
N GLY A 133 19.54 -2.43 -1.88
CA GLY A 133 19.96 -3.66 -1.23
C GLY A 133 19.22 -4.00 0.07
N ILE A 134 17.99 -3.54 0.24
CA ILE A 134 17.14 -3.84 1.39
C ILE A 134 16.06 -4.84 1.00
N PRO A 135 16.18 -6.14 1.36
CA PRO A 135 15.14 -7.13 1.10
C PRO A 135 13.86 -6.81 1.87
N ILE A 136 12.70 -6.93 1.22
CA ILE A 136 11.40 -6.60 1.81
C ILE A 136 10.59 -7.86 2.07
N VAL A 137 10.05 -7.95 3.28
CA VAL A 137 9.01 -8.90 3.68
C VAL A 137 7.73 -8.12 3.99
N ALA A 138 6.62 -8.47 3.36
CA ALA A 138 5.33 -7.81 3.60
C ALA A 138 4.25 -8.81 3.99
N VAL A 139 3.31 -8.37 4.81
CA VAL A 139 2.14 -9.19 5.18
C VAL A 139 1.00 -8.88 4.21
N ALA A 140 0.39 -9.94 3.68
CA ALA A 140 -0.79 -9.83 2.83
C ALA A 140 -1.97 -10.62 3.40
N GLU A 141 -3.18 -10.10 3.18
CA GLU A 141 -4.42 -10.78 3.54
C GLU A 141 -4.58 -12.06 2.72
N ASP A 142 -4.96 -13.14 3.38
CA ASP A 142 -5.34 -14.38 2.73
C ASP A 142 -6.80 -14.32 2.28
N LEU A 143 -7.02 -13.90 1.04
CA LEU A 143 -8.34 -13.67 0.47
C LEU A 143 -9.14 -14.98 0.33
N PRO A 144 -10.49 -14.92 0.39
CA PRO A 144 -11.35 -16.09 0.15
C PRO A 144 -11.11 -16.74 -1.21
N ASN A 145 -10.75 -15.97 -2.23
CA ASN A 145 -10.39 -16.47 -3.55
C ASN A 145 -8.88 -16.72 -3.64
N LYS A 146 -8.43 -17.93 -3.35
CA LYS A 146 -7.02 -18.31 -3.37
C LYS A 146 -6.31 -18.04 -4.70
N ARG A 147 -7.03 -18.07 -5.83
CA ARG A 147 -6.44 -17.73 -7.14
C ARG A 147 -6.04 -16.27 -7.22
N ILE A 148 -6.84 -15.40 -6.62
CA ILE A 148 -6.54 -13.96 -6.54
C ILE A 148 -5.40 -13.73 -5.56
N THR A 149 -5.41 -14.34 -4.37
CA THR A 149 -4.30 -14.30 -3.42
C THR A 149 -2.99 -14.72 -4.10
N ASN A 150 -2.97 -15.90 -4.71
CA ASN A 150 -1.78 -16.43 -5.38
C ASN A 150 -1.29 -15.52 -6.50
N TRP A 151 -2.20 -14.90 -7.26
CA TRP A 151 -1.82 -13.97 -8.31
C TRP A 151 -1.15 -12.71 -7.76
N PHE A 152 -1.70 -12.09 -6.71
CA PHE A 152 -1.08 -10.94 -6.06
C PHE A 152 0.26 -11.29 -5.41
N THR A 153 0.33 -12.44 -4.75
CA THR A 153 1.59 -12.93 -4.15
C THR A 153 2.67 -13.13 -5.22
N SER A 154 2.32 -13.81 -6.33
CA SER A 154 3.27 -14.00 -7.45
C SER A 154 3.73 -12.65 -8.03
N MET A 155 2.82 -11.71 -8.26
CA MET A 155 3.15 -10.38 -8.76
C MET A 155 4.15 -9.64 -7.85
N ARG A 156 3.95 -9.71 -6.53
CA ARG A 156 4.85 -9.08 -5.56
C ARG A 156 6.19 -9.80 -5.46
N ASN A 157 6.18 -11.13 -5.54
CA ASN A 157 7.43 -11.91 -5.62
C ASN A 157 8.23 -11.55 -6.88
N ASP A 158 7.56 -11.31 -8.02
CA ASP A 158 8.21 -10.83 -9.26
C ASP A 158 8.85 -9.44 -9.08
N PHE A 159 8.39 -8.66 -8.09
CA PHE A 159 9.01 -7.40 -7.68
C PHE A 159 10.10 -7.57 -6.62
N GLY A 160 10.38 -8.80 -6.19
CA GLY A 160 11.36 -9.12 -5.15
C GLY A 160 10.83 -8.97 -3.73
N ILE A 161 9.51 -8.86 -3.53
CA ILE A 161 8.87 -8.75 -2.21
C ILE A 161 8.51 -10.16 -1.72
N GLU A 162 9.05 -10.57 -0.60
CA GLU A 162 8.63 -11.81 0.08
C GLU A 162 7.29 -11.59 0.79
N ILE A 163 6.32 -12.48 0.56
CA ILE A 163 4.97 -12.33 1.12
C ILE A 163 4.71 -13.38 2.20
N VAL A 164 4.37 -12.89 3.39
CA VAL A 164 3.81 -13.67 4.50
C VAL A 164 2.29 -13.51 4.49
N LEU A 165 1.57 -14.62 4.34
CA LEU A 165 0.10 -14.59 4.40
C LEU A 165 -0.40 -14.51 5.84
N ALA A 166 -1.40 -13.68 6.09
CA ALA A 166 -2.00 -13.47 7.41
C ALA A 166 -2.90 -14.65 7.82
N THR A 167 -2.32 -15.84 7.97
CA THR A 167 -3.03 -17.09 8.29
C THR A 167 -3.13 -17.40 9.78
N GLY A 168 -2.34 -16.72 10.64
CA GLY A 168 -2.35 -16.88 12.08
C GLY A 168 -1.34 -15.95 12.77
N ARG A 169 -1.78 -15.26 13.84
CA ARG A 169 -0.99 -14.22 14.49
C ARG A 169 0.39 -14.69 14.97
N ILE A 170 0.46 -15.83 15.62
CA ILE A 170 1.70 -16.35 16.22
C ILE A 170 2.72 -16.69 15.13
N GLU A 171 2.28 -17.43 14.12
CA GLU A 171 3.15 -17.86 13.02
C GLU A 171 3.62 -16.68 12.17
N VAL A 172 2.73 -15.73 11.87
CA VAL A 172 3.10 -14.49 11.18
C VAL A 172 4.16 -13.73 11.97
N MET A 173 3.95 -13.49 13.27
CA MET A 173 4.93 -12.79 14.11
C MET A 173 6.29 -13.49 14.12
N ARG A 174 6.32 -14.83 14.24
CA ARG A 174 7.56 -15.61 14.20
C ARG A 174 8.33 -15.41 12.88
N GLN A 175 7.62 -15.42 11.75
CA GLN A 175 8.23 -15.19 10.43
C GLN A 175 8.76 -13.75 10.29
N LEU A 176 8.04 -12.76 10.81
CA LEU A 176 8.49 -11.36 10.77
C LEU A 176 9.72 -11.12 11.67
N GLU A 177 9.75 -11.73 12.86
CA GLU A 177 10.91 -11.68 13.74
C GLU A 177 12.15 -12.34 13.10
N ALA A 178 11.97 -13.47 12.43
CA ALA A 178 13.05 -14.13 11.67
C ALA A 178 13.55 -13.24 10.52
N ALA A 179 12.65 -12.58 9.80
CA ALA A 179 13.02 -11.65 8.73
C ALA A 179 13.84 -10.45 9.26
N ILE A 180 13.47 -9.90 10.42
CA ILE A 180 14.27 -8.83 11.09
C ILE A 180 15.66 -9.36 11.47
N ALA A 181 15.74 -10.56 12.06
CA ALA A 181 17.03 -11.18 12.43
C ALA A 181 17.93 -11.44 11.21
N ASP A 182 17.34 -11.68 10.04
CA ASP A 182 18.02 -11.83 8.73
C ASP A 182 18.37 -10.48 8.06
N ASN A 183 18.31 -9.36 8.80
CA ASN A 183 18.55 -8.01 8.28
C ASN A 183 17.65 -7.61 7.11
N LYS A 184 16.40 -8.09 7.09
CA LYS A 184 15.38 -7.67 6.13
C LYS A 184 14.52 -6.53 6.68
N ALA A 185 13.86 -5.79 5.82
CA ALA A 185 12.84 -4.83 6.21
C ALA A 185 11.44 -5.49 6.18
N VAL A 186 10.71 -5.36 7.27
CA VAL A 186 9.32 -5.81 7.38
C VAL A 186 8.39 -4.63 7.13
N ALA A 187 7.61 -4.67 6.04
CA ALA A 187 6.64 -3.65 5.69
C ALA A 187 5.22 -4.04 6.11
N LEU A 188 4.60 -3.21 6.94
CA LEU A 188 3.24 -3.42 7.46
C LEU A 188 2.35 -2.23 7.13
N LEU A 189 1.23 -2.49 6.46
CA LEU A 189 0.16 -1.50 6.29
C LEU A 189 -0.56 -1.32 7.63
N ALA A 190 -0.52 -0.11 8.21
CA ALA A 190 -0.86 0.13 9.61
C ALA A 190 -1.80 1.33 9.85
N ASP A 191 -2.54 1.75 8.83
CA ASP A 191 -3.48 2.87 8.91
C ASP A 191 -4.95 2.44 9.07
N ARG A 192 -5.23 1.11 9.08
CA ARG A 192 -6.58 0.56 9.19
C ARG A 192 -6.67 -0.53 10.24
N ASP A 193 -7.38 -0.27 11.32
CA ASP A 193 -7.72 -1.30 12.31
C ASP A 193 -9.03 -2.00 11.92
N LEU A 194 -8.91 -3.15 11.26
CA LEU A 194 -10.06 -3.93 10.78
C LEU A 194 -10.79 -4.68 11.89
N ASN A 195 -10.13 -4.88 13.04
CA ASN A 195 -10.61 -5.73 14.11
C ASN A 195 -11.02 -4.95 15.38
N GLY A 196 -10.80 -3.64 15.42
CA GLY A 196 -11.05 -2.79 16.58
C GLY A 196 -10.20 -3.17 17.81
N LYS A 197 -9.00 -3.72 17.59
CA LYS A 197 -8.07 -4.17 18.64
C LYS A 197 -6.75 -3.41 18.64
N GLY A 198 -6.73 -2.30 17.92
CA GLY A 198 -5.58 -1.40 17.85
C GLY A 198 -5.37 -0.60 19.14
N VAL A 199 -4.38 0.28 19.11
CA VAL A 199 -4.13 1.24 20.18
C VAL A 199 -5.01 2.45 19.97
N GLU A 200 -5.64 2.94 21.04
CA GLU A 200 -6.40 4.18 21.01
C GLU A 200 -5.47 5.37 20.76
N VAL A 201 -5.87 6.21 19.83
CA VAL A 201 -5.14 7.42 19.44
C VAL A 201 -6.14 8.55 19.15
N GLU A 202 -5.72 9.77 19.39
CA GLU A 202 -6.41 10.94 18.84
C GLU A 202 -5.88 11.19 17.42
N PHE A 203 -6.81 11.25 16.45
CA PHE A 203 -6.48 11.46 15.04
C PHE A 203 -7.43 12.49 14.43
N PHE A 204 -6.90 13.66 14.08
CA PHE A 204 -7.69 14.82 13.63
C PHE A 204 -8.82 15.20 14.59
N GLY A 205 -8.50 15.28 15.90
CA GLY A 205 -9.44 15.68 16.95
C GLY A 205 -10.49 14.65 17.32
N GLU A 206 -10.40 13.41 16.82
CA GLU A 206 -11.30 12.33 17.22
C GLU A 206 -10.53 11.09 17.70
N ASN A 207 -11.07 10.42 18.71
CA ASN A 207 -10.53 9.15 19.19
C ASN A 207 -10.82 8.03 18.18
N THR A 208 -9.78 7.27 17.84
CA THR A 208 -9.87 6.11 16.96
C THR A 208 -8.86 5.05 17.40
N THR A 209 -8.79 3.93 16.69
CA THR A 209 -7.77 2.90 16.93
C THR A 209 -6.90 2.70 15.70
N LEU A 210 -5.58 2.55 15.92
CA LEU A 210 -4.61 2.20 14.88
C LEU A 210 -3.94 0.85 15.20
N PRO A 211 -3.56 0.06 14.17
CA PRO A 211 -2.86 -1.22 14.38
C PRO A 211 -1.52 -1.02 15.08
N ALA A 212 -1.31 -1.73 16.18
CA ALA A 212 -0.05 -1.69 16.93
C ALA A 212 1.06 -2.57 16.31
N GLY A 213 0.78 -3.29 15.23
CA GLY A 213 1.70 -4.28 14.66
C GLY A 213 3.13 -3.78 14.42
N PRO A 214 3.35 -2.68 13.70
CA PRO A 214 4.69 -2.16 13.45
C PRO A 214 5.42 -1.78 14.74
N ALA A 215 4.76 -1.05 15.64
CA ALA A 215 5.36 -0.62 16.90
C ALA A 215 5.69 -1.82 17.83
N ALA A 216 4.75 -2.78 17.91
CA ALA A 216 4.96 -3.99 18.73
C ALA A 216 6.12 -4.84 18.21
N LEU A 217 6.27 -4.98 16.88
CA LEU A 217 7.38 -5.69 16.26
C LEU A 217 8.71 -4.96 16.54
N ALA A 218 8.76 -3.65 16.34
CA ALA A 218 9.95 -2.83 16.59
C ALA A 218 10.40 -2.91 18.06
N VAL A 219 9.47 -2.74 19.01
CA VAL A 219 9.77 -2.86 20.45
C VAL A 219 10.27 -4.26 20.81
N LYS A 220 9.65 -5.31 20.25
CA LYS A 220 10.04 -6.69 20.56
C LYS A 220 11.41 -7.06 20.02
N THR A 221 11.77 -6.58 18.85
CA THR A 221 13.01 -6.94 18.15
C THR A 221 14.15 -5.96 18.39
N GLY A 222 13.86 -4.75 18.88
CA GLY A 222 14.82 -3.64 18.95
C GLY A 222 15.12 -3.00 17.59
N ALA A 223 14.46 -3.44 16.51
CA ALA A 223 14.68 -2.91 15.18
C ALA A 223 14.16 -1.46 15.02
N PRO A 224 14.83 -0.60 14.26
CA PRO A 224 14.37 0.74 13.99
C PRO A 224 13.03 0.74 13.23
N LEU A 225 12.17 1.69 13.59
CA LEU A 225 10.85 1.88 12.97
C LEU A 225 10.86 3.13 12.09
N PHE A 226 10.55 2.96 10.81
CA PHE A 226 10.44 4.05 9.85
C PHE A 226 8.99 4.21 9.37
N PRO A 227 8.38 5.39 9.51
CA PRO A 227 7.17 5.71 8.76
C PRO A 227 7.54 5.92 7.28
N VAL A 228 6.83 5.23 6.39
CA VAL A 228 7.05 5.34 4.93
C VAL A 228 5.73 5.69 4.26
N ALA A 229 5.69 6.80 3.54
CA ALA A 229 4.52 7.19 2.75
C ALA A 229 4.93 7.43 1.30
N VAL A 230 4.03 7.09 0.38
CA VAL A 230 4.22 7.29 -1.06
C VAL A 230 3.16 8.27 -1.55
N TYR A 231 3.57 9.31 -2.22
CA TYR A 231 2.69 10.33 -2.77
C TYR A 231 2.78 10.36 -4.29
N PHE A 232 1.70 10.77 -4.94
CA PHE A 232 1.74 11.14 -6.34
C PHE A 232 2.19 12.59 -6.46
N ASP A 233 3.25 12.84 -7.21
CA ASP A 233 3.71 14.19 -7.52
C ASP A 233 3.08 14.62 -8.86
N GLY A 234 2.10 15.54 -8.78
CA GLY A 234 1.38 16.05 -9.94
C GLY A 234 0.56 15.02 -10.72
N ASP A 235 0.20 15.38 -11.94
CA ASP A 235 -0.71 14.59 -12.79
C ASP A 235 -0.04 13.41 -13.54
N GLY A 236 1.24 13.20 -13.43
CA GLY A 236 1.95 12.22 -14.23
C GLY A 236 3.14 11.49 -13.60
N HIS A 237 3.42 11.74 -12.32
CA HIS A 237 4.62 11.20 -11.66
C HIS A 237 4.27 10.55 -10.34
#